data_66433168ba8aab8ecdd0a841ddde5845
#
_entry.id   66433168ba8aab8ecdd0a841ddde5845
#
_cell.length_a   1.000
_cell.length_b   1.000
_cell.length_c   1.000
_cell.angle_alpha   90.00
_cell.angle_beta   90.00
_cell.angle_gamma   90.00
#
_symmetry.space_group_name_H-M   'P 1'
#
loop_
_entity.id
_entity.type
_entity.pdbx_description
1 polymer ?
#
loop_
_entity_poly.entity_id
_entity_poly.type
_entity_poly.pdbx_seq_one_letter_code
_entity_poly.pdbx_strand_id
1 'polypeptide(L)'
;SKDGYTLTLDNVAADDNFVHVFYTVTSENEPFYNSSDNNAPIWSNSLNVSADIQCVINGKLSDVSNNNHESGYFVDQHTYKCAEKYNVSGYNIPNKFNLELFAFISKADTSEENFPVAFTKLLNGQYDGITDDDKNSVWYISTDIDKSKVKVSSITKDINLKLPNSDATVEKAVFSPFGNQLVISTPSTGDPDNVIANIDSFALYDENDTCLDILNSDLSVNGDGSSRNSLEFLKANKDTKQLKFVPVKYSYNTEDCDTIFNSVGTYPIEYKIKDYGKVIVTGIRITDGEIDIDYYKDGFVPYDPAFVLQNDNGENAKPGDKFSSTLYTDVNYETNSYTARYVFEAYDDNGKLLPIPESSKADALKQQFTKLGVVKTDYYTLDFDSAVTVNLK
;
A
#
# COMPACT_ATOMS: atom_id res chain seq x y z
N SER A 1 -23.24 -10.49 14.95
CA SER A 1 -22.86 -11.83 14.49
C SER A 1 -23.76 -12.27 13.35
N LYS A 2 -23.20 -12.94 12.37
CA LYS A 2 -23.92 -13.47 11.20
C LYS A 2 -23.19 -14.70 10.69
N ASP A 3 -23.92 -15.77 10.38
CA ASP A 3 -23.40 -17.00 9.78
C ASP A 3 -22.22 -17.65 10.54
N GLY A 4 -22.21 -17.51 11.88
CA GLY A 4 -21.15 -18.05 12.74
C GLY A 4 -19.89 -17.17 12.84
N TYR A 5 -19.94 -15.96 12.27
CA TYR A 5 -18.86 -14.95 12.37
C TYR A 5 -19.33 -13.72 13.13
N THR A 6 -18.43 -13.07 13.82
CA THR A 6 -18.68 -11.79 14.50
C THR A 6 -17.64 -10.77 14.07
N LEU A 7 -18.09 -9.65 13.48
CA LEU A 7 -17.29 -8.47 13.22
C LEU A 7 -17.46 -7.49 14.38
N THR A 8 -16.35 -7.04 14.96
CA THR A 8 -16.30 -6.02 16.02
C THR A 8 -15.48 -4.85 15.54
N LEU A 9 -16.05 -3.66 15.51
CA LEU A 9 -15.30 -2.42 15.32
C LEU A 9 -14.59 -2.07 16.63
N ASP A 10 -13.28 -2.18 16.66
CA ASP A 10 -12.48 -1.95 17.86
C ASP A 10 -12.21 -0.47 18.09
N ASN A 11 -11.82 0.25 17.00
CA ASN A 11 -11.48 1.66 17.06
C ASN A 11 -11.58 2.31 15.68
N VAL A 12 -11.69 3.64 15.66
CA VAL A 12 -11.51 4.46 14.45
C VAL A 12 -10.65 5.66 14.81
N ALA A 13 -9.61 5.89 14.02
CA ALA A 13 -8.79 7.10 14.09
C ALA A 13 -8.88 7.84 12.76
N ALA A 14 -9.01 9.17 12.79
CA ALA A 14 -9.16 9.95 11.58
C ALA A 14 -8.45 11.30 11.69
N ASP A 15 -7.84 11.71 10.59
CA ASP A 15 -7.32 13.07 10.38
C ASP A 15 -7.80 13.63 9.02
N ASP A 16 -7.10 14.60 8.44
CA ASP A 16 -7.51 15.19 7.16
C ASP A 16 -7.04 14.39 5.94
N ASN A 17 -6.13 13.44 6.14
CA ASN A 17 -5.60 12.58 5.09
C ASN A 17 -6.21 11.18 5.11
N PHE A 18 -6.40 10.61 6.32
CA PHE A 18 -6.72 9.20 6.47
C PHE A 18 -7.81 8.94 7.51
N VAL A 19 -8.57 7.89 7.26
CA VAL A 19 -9.41 7.21 8.26
C VAL A 19 -8.86 5.81 8.44
N HIS A 20 -8.46 5.47 9.66
CA HIS A 20 -8.04 4.13 10.04
C HIS A 20 -9.16 3.43 10.77
N VAL A 21 -9.51 2.25 10.31
CA VAL A 21 -10.54 1.39 10.90
C VAL A 21 -9.88 0.15 11.47
N PHE A 22 -9.99 -0.04 12.77
CA PHE A 22 -9.46 -1.21 13.48
C PHE A 22 -10.61 -2.13 13.84
N TYR A 23 -10.52 -3.38 13.44
CA TYR A 23 -11.58 -4.36 13.69
C TYR A 23 -11.05 -5.75 14.02
N THR A 24 -11.91 -6.53 14.65
CA THR A 24 -11.68 -7.94 14.96
C THR A 24 -12.79 -8.77 14.33
N VAL A 25 -12.41 -9.82 13.63
CA VAL A 25 -13.34 -10.87 13.15
C VAL A 25 -13.09 -12.13 13.94
N THR A 26 -14.17 -12.72 14.47
CA THR A 26 -14.11 -14.03 15.13
C THR A 26 -15.02 -15.02 14.44
N SER A 27 -14.58 -16.27 14.37
CA SER A 27 -15.35 -17.40 13.86
C SER A 27 -15.70 -18.38 14.97
N GLU A 28 -16.96 -18.76 15.06
CA GLU A 28 -17.43 -19.75 16.04
C GLU A 28 -17.19 -21.21 15.60
N ASN A 29 -17.22 -21.47 14.32
CA ASN A 29 -17.30 -22.84 13.79
C ASN A 29 -16.15 -23.23 12.87
N GLU A 30 -15.76 -22.35 11.93
CA GLU A 30 -14.75 -22.66 10.93
C GLU A 30 -13.47 -21.86 11.22
N PRO A 31 -12.29 -22.51 11.25
CA PRO A 31 -11.03 -21.77 11.39
C PRO A 31 -10.76 -20.96 10.12
N PHE A 32 -10.17 -19.78 10.27
CA PHE A 32 -9.76 -18.93 9.15
C PHE A 32 -8.72 -19.60 8.28
N TYR A 33 -7.89 -20.43 8.85
CA TYR A 33 -6.87 -21.21 8.14
C TYR A 33 -6.74 -22.62 8.73
N ASN A 34 -6.48 -23.58 7.85
CA ASN A 34 -6.24 -24.96 8.24
C ASN A 34 -4.74 -25.19 8.39
N SER A 35 -4.17 -24.97 9.57
CA SER A 35 -2.79 -25.34 9.80
C SER A 35 -2.68 -26.38 10.88
N SER A 36 -1.97 -27.46 10.56
CA SER A 36 -1.32 -28.32 11.54
C SER A 36 -0.03 -27.67 12.09
N ASP A 37 0.42 -26.56 11.50
CA ASP A 37 1.55 -25.75 11.90
C ASP A 37 1.08 -24.39 12.43
N ASN A 38 1.49 -24.06 13.65
CA ASN A 38 1.22 -22.75 14.28
C ASN A 38 1.93 -21.56 13.61
N ASN A 39 2.53 -21.76 12.44
CA ASN A 39 3.33 -20.81 11.70
C ASN A 39 2.83 -20.60 10.26
N ALA A 40 1.53 -20.82 9.99
CA ALA A 40 1.01 -20.46 8.67
C ALA A 40 1.17 -18.94 8.47
N PRO A 41 1.80 -18.50 7.37
CA PRO A 41 1.95 -17.07 7.11
C PRO A 41 0.59 -16.41 6.98
N ILE A 42 0.45 -15.25 7.63
CA ILE A 42 -0.78 -14.45 7.70
C ILE A 42 -1.27 -14.00 6.31
N TRP A 43 -0.39 -14.03 5.33
CA TRP A 43 -0.56 -13.49 3.98
C TRP A 43 -0.93 -14.52 2.92
N SER A 44 -1.15 -15.77 3.33
CA SER A 44 -1.48 -16.78 2.35
C SER A 44 -2.86 -16.53 1.77
N ASN A 45 -3.00 -16.61 0.43
CA ASN A 45 -4.29 -16.74 -0.26
C ASN A 45 -5.07 -17.99 0.18
N SER A 46 -4.60 -18.66 1.21
CA SER A 46 -5.17 -19.83 1.87
C SER A 46 -6.14 -19.47 2.98
N LEU A 47 -6.52 -18.21 3.13
CA LEU A 47 -7.65 -17.89 3.98
C LEU A 47 -8.87 -18.59 3.42
N ASN A 48 -9.42 -19.53 4.20
CA ASN A 48 -10.72 -20.10 3.87
C ASN A 48 -11.79 -19.01 3.82
N VAL A 49 -11.50 -17.86 4.46
CA VAL A 49 -12.44 -16.76 4.68
C VAL A 49 -11.68 -15.44 4.80
N SER A 50 -12.12 -14.42 4.09
CA SER A 50 -11.68 -13.02 4.25
C SER A 50 -12.85 -12.11 4.62
N ALA A 51 -12.57 -10.97 5.25
CA ALA A 51 -13.56 -9.93 5.50
C ALA A 51 -13.35 -8.80 4.50
N ASP A 52 -14.35 -8.54 3.66
CA ASP A 52 -14.36 -7.42 2.73
C ASP A 52 -15.13 -6.26 3.34
N ILE A 53 -14.52 -5.08 3.43
CA ILE A 53 -15.11 -3.89 4.06
C ILE A 53 -15.15 -2.73 3.07
N GLN A 54 -16.28 -2.03 3.02
CA GLN A 54 -16.45 -0.77 2.31
C GLN A 54 -16.84 0.32 3.30
N CYS A 55 -16.20 1.48 3.13
CA CYS A 55 -16.38 2.63 4.00
C CYS A 55 -17.16 3.75 3.29
N VAL A 56 -18.16 4.30 3.96
CA VAL A 56 -18.96 5.43 3.49
C VAL A 56 -18.88 6.56 4.51
N ILE A 57 -18.61 7.79 4.05
CA ILE A 57 -18.44 8.96 4.90
C ILE A 57 -19.51 10.00 4.57
N ASN A 58 -20.30 10.37 5.58
CA ASN A 58 -21.43 11.33 5.45
C ASN A 58 -22.40 10.98 4.32
N GLY A 59 -22.70 9.68 4.15
CA GLY A 59 -23.61 9.20 3.12
C GLY A 59 -23.08 9.34 1.69
N LYS A 60 -21.80 9.63 1.52
CA LYS A 60 -21.15 9.61 0.22
C LYS A 60 -20.21 8.43 0.20
N LEU A 61 -20.30 7.64 -0.85
CA LEU A 61 -19.21 6.74 -1.18
C LEU A 61 -17.97 7.60 -1.23
N SER A 62 -17.05 7.32 -0.34
CA SER A 62 -15.73 7.79 -0.56
C SER A 62 -15.21 6.98 -1.74
N ASP A 63 -14.77 7.62 -2.83
CA ASP A 63 -13.88 7.02 -3.81
C ASP A 63 -12.53 6.70 -3.14
N VAL A 64 -12.61 6.33 -1.86
CA VAL A 64 -11.49 5.90 -1.07
C VAL A 64 -11.15 4.55 -1.62
N SER A 65 -10.27 4.55 -2.61
CA SER A 65 -9.60 3.34 -2.99
C SER A 65 -8.95 2.82 -1.73
N ASN A 66 -9.30 1.61 -1.41
CA ASN A 66 -8.64 0.86 -0.36
C ASN A 66 -7.16 0.77 -0.77
N ASN A 67 -6.34 1.71 -0.33
CA ASN A 67 -4.90 1.62 -0.48
C ASN A 67 -4.49 0.49 0.45
N ASN A 68 -4.58 -0.73 -0.08
CA ASN A 68 -4.43 -2.03 0.56
C ASN A 68 -3.13 -2.19 1.34
N HIS A 69 -3.02 -1.46 2.42
CA HIS A 69 -2.15 -1.80 3.53
C HIS A 69 -3.04 -2.34 4.66
N GLU A 70 -3.73 -3.45 4.36
CA GLU A 70 -4.26 -4.28 5.40
C GLU A 70 -3.12 -4.76 6.26
N SER A 71 -2.96 -4.18 7.42
CA SER A 71 -2.11 -4.74 8.44
C SER A 71 -2.98 -5.58 9.37
N GLY A 72 -2.95 -6.90 9.17
CA GLY A 72 -3.71 -7.81 10.00
C GLY A 72 -2.86 -8.94 10.55
N TYR A 73 -3.35 -9.60 11.60
CA TYR A 73 -2.73 -10.77 12.16
C TYR A 73 -3.76 -11.69 12.82
N PHE A 74 -3.47 -12.98 12.80
CA PHE A 74 -4.25 -13.96 13.54
C PHE A 74 -3.80 -14.02 14.99
N VAL A 75 -4.73 -13.82 15.92
CA VAL A 75 -4.51 -14.07 17.34
C VAL A 75 -4.50 -15.58 17.59
N ASP A 76 -5.38 -16.27 16.90
CA ASP A 76 -5.53 -17.72 16.85
C ASP A 76 -6.29 -18.10 15.56
N GLN A 77 -6.56 -19.42 15.37
CA GLN A 77 -7.28 -19.92 14.17
C GLN A 77 -8.70 -19.35 13.99
N HIS A 78 -9.30 -18.79 15.04
CA HIS A 78 -10.66 -18.28 15.06
C HIS A 78 -10.74 -16.78 15.28
N THR A 79 -9.62 -16.07 15.42
CA THR A 79 -9.59 -14.63 15.71
C THR A 79 -8.58 -13.92 14.81
N TYR A 80 -9.09 -13.02 13.99
CA TYR A 80 -8.31 -12.16 13.11
C TYR A 80 -8.49 -10.70 13.51
N LYS A 81 -7.40 -9.96 13.64
CA LYS A 81 -7.39 -8.51 13.85
C LYS A 81 -6.81 -7.81 12.66
N CYS A 82 -7.46 -6.73 12.24
CA CYS A 82 -7.06 -5.97 11.08
C CYS A 82 -7.16 -4.46 11.30
N ALA A 83 -6.33 -3.73 10.56
CA ALA A 83 -6.42 -2.28 10.42
C ALA A 83 -6.44 -1.93 8.94
N GLU A 84 -7.46 -1.20 8.52
CA GLU A 84 -7.57 -0.66 7.17
C GLU A 84 -7.34 0.84 7.18
N LYS A 85 -6.67 1.34 6.17
CA LYS A 85 -6.31 2.74 5.98
C LYS A 85 -7.01 3.28 4.74
N TYR A 86 -7.93 4.22 4.93
CA TYR A 86 -8.66 4.89 3.86
C TYR A 86 -8.08 6.28 3.61
N ASN A 87 -7.74 6.59 2.36
CA ASN A 87 -7.29 7.92 1.96
C ASN A 87 -8.50 8.87 1.81
N VAL A 88 -8.48 9.98 2.52
CA VAL A 88 -9.56 10.98 2.50
C VAL A 88 -9.07 12.39 2.19
N SER A 89 -7.82 12.57 1.80
CA SER A 89 -7.21 13.88 1.54
C SER A 89 -7.84 14.64 0.38
N GLY A 90 -8.45 13.93 -0.56
CA GLY A 90 -9.24 14.47 -1.67
C GLY A 90 -10.57 15.10 -1.23
N TYR A 91 -11.03 14.80 0.00
CA TYR A 91 -12.34 15.19 0.52
C TYR A 91 -12.18 16.23 1.64
N ASN A 92 -13.06 17.21 1.69
CA ASN A 92 -13.13 18.12 2.82
C ASN A 92 -13.97 17.48 3.93
N ILE A 93 -13.39 16.52 4.67
CA ILE A 93 -14.10 15.86 5.75
C ILE A 93 -14.21 16.80 6.95
N PRO A 94 -15.42 17.10 7.45
CA PRO A 94 -15.62 17.97 8.60
C PRO A 94 -15.04 17.32 9.87
N ASN A 95 -14.83 18.14 10.91
CA ASN A 95 -14.33 17.61 12.21
C ASN A 95 -15.23 16.55 12.81
N LYS A 96 -16.53 16.61 12.52
CA LYS A 96 -17.50 15.59 12.92
C LYS A 96 -18.17 15.04 11.68
N PHE A 97 -18.14 13.73 11.53
CA PHE A 97 -18.74 13.04 10.38
C PHE A 97 -19.30 11.69 10.81
N ASN A 98 -20.27 11.19 10.05
CA ASN A 98 -20.77 9.84 10.19
C ASN A 98 -19.93 8.90 9.31
N LEU A 99 -19.48 7.80 9.91
CA LEU A 99 -18.80 6.69 9.25
C LEU A 99 -19.75 5.50 9.21
N GLU A 100 -19.97 4.96 8.04
CA GLU A 100 -20.71 3.72 7.83
C GLU A 100 -19.77 2.66 7.22
N LEU A 101 -19.79 1.49 7.79
CA LEU A 101 -19.03 0.33 7.34
C LEU A 101 -19.99 -0.74 6.85
N PHE A 102 -19.72 -1.24 5.67
CA PHE A 102 -20.43 -2.37 5.07
C PHE A 102 -19.42 -3.49 4.91
N ALA A 103 -19.63 -4.59 5.59
CA ALA A 103 -18.70 -5.71 5.54
C ALA A 103 -19.43 -7.02 5.27
N PHE A 104 -18.75 -7.95 4.62
CA PHE A 104 -19.20 -9.33 4.51
C PHE A 104 -18.02 -10.29 4.57
N ILE A 105 -18.28 -11.53 4.88
CA ILE A 105 -17.28 -12.58 4.83
C ILE A 105 -17.34 -13.24 3.48
N SER A 106 -16.25 -13.19 2.72
CA SER A 106 -16.06 -13.97 1.50
C SER A 106 -15.33 -15.27 1.81
N LYS A 107 -15.65 -16.32 1.11
CA LYS A 107 -14.90 -17.59 1.12
C LYS A 107 -14.01 -17.63 -0.12
N ALA A 108 -12.97 -18.45 -0.09
CA ALA A 108 -11.98 -18.55 -1.17
C ALA A 108 -12.59 -18.84 -2.57
N ASP A 109 -13.79 -19.39 -2.61
CA ASP A 109 -14.55 -19.68 -3.82
C ASP A 109 -15.67 -18.66 -4.12
N THR A 110 -15.74 -17.56 -3.37
CA THR A 110 -16.79 -16.54 -3.55
C THR A 110 -16.49 -15.72 -4.80
N SER A 111 -17.26 -15.90 -5.86
CA SER A 111 -17.21 -15.05 -7.05
C SER A 111 -17.98 -13.74 -6.82
N GLU A 112 -17.66 -12.68 -7.58
CA GLU A 112 -18.36 -11.38 -7.51
C GLU A 112 -19.90 -11.52 -7.71
N GLU A 113 -20.36 -12.52 -8.44
CA GLU A 113 -21.79 -12.82 -8.63
C GLU A 113 -22.50 -13.19 -7.31
N ASN A 114 -21.74 -13.61 -6.30
CA ASN A 114 -22.25 -14.01 -4.99
C ASN A 114 -22.09 -12.90 -3.93
N PHE A 115 -21.62 -11.71 -4.32
CA PHE A 115 -21.52 -10.60 -3.38
C PHE A 115 -22.91 -10.15 -2.89
N PRO A 116 -23.04 -9.75 -1.61
CA PRO A 116 -24.28 -9.16 -1.12
C PRO A 116 -24.71 -7.96 -1.96
N VAL A 117 -26.02 -7.77 -2.16
CA VAL A 117 -26.57 -6.69 -3.00
C VAL A 117 -26.08 -5.31 -2.53
N ALA A 118 -26.00 -5.06 -1.22
CA ALA A 118 -25.44 -3.82 -0.67
C ALA A 118 -24.02 -3.59 -1.17
N PHE A 119 -23.18 -4.62 -1.11
CA PHE A 119 -21.77 -4.53 -1.50
C PHE A 119 -21.59 -4.29 -3.01
N THR A 120 -22.36 -5.01 -3.83
CA THR A 120 -22.40 -4.81 -5.29
C THR A 120 -22.83 -3.39 -5.66
N LYS A 121 -23.85 -2.83 -4.97
CA LYS A 121 -24.27 -1.44 -5.17
C LYS A 121 -23.16 -0.45 -4.81
N LEU A 122 -22.43 -0.69 -3.71
CA LEU A 122 -21.29 0.15 -3.30
C LEU A 122 -20.18 0.13 -4.35
N LEU A 123 -19.76 -1.04 -4.80
CA LEU A 123 -18.73 -1.18 -5.85
C LEU A 123 -19.12 -0.46 -7.16
N ASN A 124 -20.40 -0.34 -7.44
CA ASN A 124 -20.92 0.39 -8.61
C ASN A 124 -21.24 1.88 -8.33
N GLY A 125 -20.80 2.44 -7.21
CA GLY A 125 -21.04 3.84 -6.87
C GLY A 125 -22.49 4.20 -6.56
N GLN A 126 -23.34 3.22 -6.20
CA GLN A 126 -24.81 3.37 -6.07
C GLN A 126 -25.24 3.45 -4.59
N TYR A 127 -24.56 4.24 -3.77
CA TYR A 127 -24.88 4.36 -2.36
C TYR A 127 -26.34 4.78 -2.10
N ASP A 128 -26.85 5.78 -2.82
CA ASP A 128 -28.24 6.28 -2.66
C ASP A 128 -29.30 5.22 -2.92
N GLY A 129 -28.94 4.12 -3.58
CA GLY A 129 -29.81 2.99 -3.86
C GLY A 129 -29.81 1.89 -2.79
N ILE A 130 -29.06 2.04 -1.69
CA ILE A 130 -28.98 1.06 -0.62
C ILE A 130 -30.19 1.21 0.32
N THR A 131 -30.94 0.13 0.46
CA THR A 131 -32.10 0.05 1.37
C THR A 131 -31.73 -0.54 2.72
N ASP A 132 -32.64 -0.45 3.70
CA ASP A 132 -32.45 -1.11 4.99
C ASP A 132 -32.40 -2.63 4.85
N ASP A 133 -33.11 -3.21 3.89
CA ASP A 133 -33.03 -4.64 3.59
C ASP A 133 -31.66 -5.02 3.05
N ASP A 134 -31.05 -4.18 2.20
CA ASP A 134 -29.69 -4.38 1.72
C ASP A 134 -28.69 -4.35 2.88
N LYS A 135 -28.82 -3.39 3.82
CA LYS A 135 -27.99 -3.30 5.02
C LYS A 135 -28.08 -4.55 5.90
N ASN A 136 -29.25 -5.17 5.95
CA ASN A 136 -29.44 -6.43 6.67
C ASN A 136 -28.73 -7.63 6.04
N SER A 137 -28.32 -7.53 4.77
CA SER A 137 -27.59 -8.60 4.08
C SER A 137 -26.11 -8.66 4.42
N VAL A 138 -25.54 -7.62 5.03
CA VAL A 138 -24.14 -7.43 5.40
C VAL A 138 -23.98 -7.16 6.88
N TRP A 139 -22.75 -7.11 7.41
CA TRP A 139 -22.50 -6.40 8.67
C TRP A 139 -22.53 -4.91 8.37
N TYR A 140 -23.48 -4.22 8.94
CA TYR A 140 -23.61 -2.78 8.82
C TYR A 140 -23.32 -2.13 10.17
N ILE A 141 -22.36 -1.22 10.22
CA ILE A 141 -21.98 -0.44 11.40
C ILE A 141 -22.04 1.03 11.03
N SER A 142 -22.76 1.83 11.81
CA SER A 142 -22.76 3.29 11.67
C SER A 142 -22.31 3.93 12.97
N THR A 143 -21.35 4.86 12.88
CA THR A 143 -20.80 5.55 14.06
C THR A 143 -20.41 6.99 13.74
N ASP A 144 -20.54 7.88 14.72
CA ASP A 144 -20.14 9.27 14.61
C ASP A 144 -18.68 9.44 15.06
N ILE A 145 -17.86 9.99 14.19
CA ILE A 145 -16.44 10.24 14.41
C ILE A 145 -16.24 11.73 14.71
N ASP A 146 -15.39 12.02 15.68
CA ASP A 146 -14.97 13.38 16.05
C ASP A 146 -13.44 13.49 15.98
N LYS A 147 -12.92 14.01 14.86
CA LYS A 147 -11.48 14.21 14.62
C LYS A 147 -10.84 15.13 15.67
N SER A 148 -11.60 16.04 16.28
CA SER A 148 -11.06 16.96 17.30
C SER A 148 -10.57 16.26 18.56
N LYS A 149 -10.94 14.99 18.75
CA LYS A 149 -10.46 14.14 19.84
C LYS A 149 -9.09 13.52 19.57
N VAL A 150 -8.61 13.56 18.32
CA VAL A 150 -7.26 13.13 17.98
C VAL A 150 -6.28 14.20 18.45
N LYS A 151 -5.32 13.83 19.29
CA LYS A 151 -4.39 14.77 19.95
C LYS A 151 -3.41 15.48 19.01
N VAL A 152 -3.30 15.04 17.77
CA VAL A 152 -2.36 15.56 16.79
C VAL A 152 -3.16 16.03 15.58
N SER A 153 -3.06 17.33 15.28
CA SER A 153 -3.75 17.93 14.13
C SER A 153 -2.89 17.82 12.88
N SER A 154 -3.51 17.57 11.74
CA SER A 154 -2.91 17.77 10.43
C SER A 154 -2.73 19.27 10.13
N ILE A 155 -1.75 19.57 9.27
CA ILE A 155 -1.49 20.92 8.77
C ILE A 155 -1.60 20.90 7.26
N THR A 156 -2.52 21.68 6.73
CA THR A 156 -2.68 21.92 5.29
C THR A 156 -1.89 23.14 4.86
N LYS A 157 -1.13 23.00 3.78
CA LYS A 157 -0.39 24.07 3.10
C LYS A 157 -0.89 24.19 1.67
N ASP A 158 -1.54 25.31 1.34
CA ASP A 158 -1.93 25.60 -0.04
C ASP A 158 -0.69 25.87 -0.89
N ILE A 159 -0.62 25.24 -2.06
CA ILE A 159 0.54 25.30 -2.96
C ILE A 159 0.16 26.04 -4.25
N ASN A 160 -0.86 25.58 -4.97
CA ASN A 160 -1.33 26.12 -6.24
C ASN A 160 -0.22 26.27 -7.29
N LEU A 161 0.62 25.24 -7.43
CA LEU A 161 1.76 25.21 -8.35
C LEU A 161 1.42 24.37 -9.58
N LYS A 162 1.50 24.96 -10.78
CA LYS A 162 1.46 24.17 -12.02
C LYS A 162 2.77 23.40 -12.19
N LEU A 163 2.67 22.09 -12.37
CA LEU A 163 3.85 21.23 -12.60
C LEU A 163 4.50 21.55 -13.94
N PRO A 164 5.85 21.55 -14.03
CA PRO A 164 6.55 21.78 -15.30
C PRO A 164 6.27 20.61 -16.27
N ASN A 165 6.09 20.97 -17.56
CA ASN A 165 5.81 20.02 -18.64
C ASN A 165 4.51 19.20 -18.47
N SER A 166 3.59 19.67 -17.66
CA SER A 166 2.30 19.03 -17.38
C SER A 166 1.19 20.08 -17.27
N ASP A 167 -0.05 19.67 -17.50
CA ASP A 167 -1.22 20.50 -17.18
C ASP A 167 -1.71 20.33 -15.74
N ALA A 168 -1.08 19.46 -14.98
CA ALA A 168 -1.41 19.20 -13.59
C ALA A 168 -0.98 20.35 -12.67
N THR A 169 -1.79 20.57 -11.64
CA THR A 169 -1.56 21.58 -10.60
C THR A 169 -1.49 20.89 -9.24
N VAL A 170 -0.40 21.08 -8.52
CA VAL A 170 -0.30 20.72 -7.11
C VAL A 170 -1.13 21.73 -6.32
N GLU A 171 -2.26 21.31 -5.78
CA GLU A 171 -3.18 22.17 -5.05
C GLU A 171 -2.67 22.47 -3.65
N LYS A 172 -2.31 21.42 -2.91
CA LYS A 172 -1.94 21.50 -1.51
C LYS A 172 -1.07 20.32 -1.07
N ALA A 173 -0.35 20.51 0.05
CA ALA A 173 0.23 19.45 0.85
C ALA A 173 -0.46 19.36 2.21
N VAL A 174 -0.71 18.18 2.70
CA VAL A 174 -1.29 17.93 4.03
C VAL A 174 -0.34 17.06 4.82
N PHE A 175 0.24 17.61 5.88
CA PHE A 175 1.12 16.92 6.80
C PHE A 175 0.32 16.38 7.98
N SER A 176 0.38 15.10 8.22
CA SER A 176 -0.46 14.40 9.19
C SER A 176 0.34 13.33 9.92
N PRO A 177 -0.06 12.98 11.17
CA PRO A 177 0.54 11.88 11.91
C PRO A 177 0.40 10.52 11.23
N PHE A 178 -0.62 10.36 10.37
CA PHE A 178 -0.92 9.09 9.71
C PHE A 178 -0.32 8.99 8.30
N GLY A 179 0.39 10.02 7.84
CA GLY A 179 1.05 10.10 6.55
C GLY A 179 0.84 11.44 5.88
N ASN A 180 1.81 11.85 5.07
CA ASN A 180 1.73 13.12 4.35
C ASN A 180 1.15 12.89 2.96
N GLN A 181 0.42 13.90 2.44
CA GLN A 181 -0.18 13.81 1.12
C GLN A 181 0.02 15.08 0.30
N LEU A 182 0.25 14.90 -1.01
CA LEU A 182 0.08 15.93 -2.03
C LEU A 182 -1.24 15.70 -2.76
N VAL A 183 -2.00 16.75 -2.95
CA VAL A 183 -3.20 16.73 -3.79
C VAL A 183 -2.91 17.44 -5.09
N ILE A 184 -3.10 16.73 -6.20
CA ILE A 184 -2.81 17.20 -7.56
C ILE A 184 -4.09 17.09 -8.38
N SER A 185 -4.45 18.17 -9.09
CA SER A 185 -5.54 18.17 -10.04
C SER A 185 -5.02 18.25 -11.47
N THR A 186 -5.71 17.55 -12.38
CA THR A 186 -5.48 17.66 -13.83
C THR A 186 -6.77 18.12 -14.49
N PRO A 187 -6.71 19.13 -15.38
CA PRO A 187 -7.88 19.62 -16.06
C PRO A 187 -8.49 18.58 -16.98
N SER A 188 -9.74 18.80 -17.36
CA SER A 188 -10.47 17.92 -18.27
C SER A 188 -9.71 17.72 -19.59
N THR A 189 -9.58 16.46 -20.01
CA THR A 189 -9.07 16.08 -21.34
C THR A 189 -10.21 15.96 -22.36
N GLY A 190 -11.46 16.00 -21.91
CA GLY A 190 -12.65 15.69 -22.71
C GLY A 190 -12.86 14.18 -22.96
N ASP A 191 -11.96 13.34 -22.45
CA ASP A 191 -11.98 11.88 -22.61
C ASP A 191 -11.58 11.23 -21.29
N PRO A 192 -12.51 10.55 -20.58
CA PRO A 192 -12.21 9.90 -19.30
C PRO A 192 -11.22 8.73 -19.43
N ASP A 193 -11.06 8.18 -20.63
CA ASP A 193 -10.10 7.09 -20.88
C ASP A 193 -8.67 7.61 -21.12
N ASN A 194 -8.49 8.93 -21.29
CA ASN A 194 -7.20 9.56 -21.53
C ASN A 194 -6.74 10.38 -20.31
N VAL A 195 -6.66 9.73 -19.16
CA VAL A 195 -6.18 10.35 -17.92
C VAL A 195 -4.69 10.11 -17.75
N ILE A 196 -3.92 11.18 -17.62
CA ILE A 196 -2.49 11.09 -17.33
C ILE A 196 -2.29 11.03 -15.82
N ALA A 197 -1.91 9.88 -15.30
CA ALA A 197 -1.42 9.77 -13.94
C ALA A 197 -0.04 10.48 -13.85
N ASN A 198 0.05 11.53 -13.02
CA ASN A 198 1.28 12.33 -12.91
C ASN A 198 2.21 11.84 -11.80
N ILE A 199 2.00 10.63 -11.28
CA ILE A 199 2.75 10.10 -10.14
C ILE A 199 4.25 9.99 -10.42
N ASP A 200 4.62 9.59 -11.64
CA ASP A 200 6.00 9.35 -12.04
C ASP A 200 6.64 10.57 -12.73
N SER A 201 5.94 11.71 -12.76
CA SER A 201 6.38 12.87 -13.53
C SER A 201 7.42 13.72 -12.81
N PHE A 202 7.63 13.53 -11.52
CA PHE A 202 8.58 14.31 -10.73
C PHE A 202 9.16 13.53 -9.54
N ALA A 203 10.37 13.93 -9.15
CA ALA A 203 10.96 13.61 -7.85
C ALA A 203 10.71 14.77 -6.88
N LEU A 204 10.44 14.47 -5.61
CA LEU A 204 10.11 15.44 -4.58
C LEU A 204 11.27 15.58 -3.60
N TYR A 205 11.67 16.83 -3.28
CA TYR A 205 12.72 17.12 -2.32
C TYR A 205 12.27 18.18 -1.30
N ASP A 206 12.84 18.14 -0.09
CA ASP A 206 12.69 19.17 0.93
C ASP A 206 13.72 20.29 0.79
N GLU A 207 13.75 21.24 1.76
CA GLU A 207 14.71 22.35 1.83
C GLU A 207 16.15 21.92 2.08
N ASN A 208 16.40 20.69 2.50
CA ASN A 208 17.74 20.14 2.78
C ASN A 208 18.23 19.25 1.63
N ASP A 209 17.55 19.27 0.47
CA ASP A 209 17.76 18.36 -0.65
C ASP A 209 17.56 16.86 -0.27
N THR A 210 16.78 16.57 0.77
CA THR A 210 16.35 15.20 1.08
C THR A 210 15.26 14.79 0.10
N CYS A 211 15.46 13.67 -0.59
CA CYS A 211 14.43 13.11 -1.45
C CYS A 211 13.29 12.52 -0.59
N LEU A 212 12.07 12.96 -0.87
CA LEU A 212 10.85 12.49 -0.22
C LEU A 212 10.28 11.35 -1.04
N ASP A 213 10.15 10.16 -0.43
CA ASP A 213 9.69 8.98 -1.14
C ASP A 213 8.19 9.07 -1.38
N ILE A 214 7.77 9.00 -2.65
CA ILE A 214 6.35 8.85 -3.01
C ILE A 214 6.02 7.36 -2.89
N LEU A 215 4.98 7.03 -2.09
CA LEU A 215 4.58 5.66 -1.79
C LEU A 215 3.48 5.17 -2.72
N ASN A 216 2.39 5.90 -2.72
CA ASN A 216 1.14 5.51 -3.37
C ASN A 216 0.51 6.68 -4.08
N SER A 217 -0.32 6.38 -5.07
CA SER A 217 -1.25 7.35 -5.63
C SER A 217 -2.67 6.82 -5.60
N ASP A 218 -3.58 7.74 -5.33
CA ASP A 218 -5.00 7.50 -5.39
C ASP A 218 -5.61 8.45 -6.42
N LEU A 219 -6.07 7.90 -7.54
CA LEU A 219 -6.55 8.64 -8.70
C LEU A 219 -8.07 8.57 -8.81
N SER A 220 -8.73 9.69 -8.69
CA SER A 220 -10.16 9.85 -8.97
C SER A 220 -10.35 10.56 -10.30
N VAL A 221 -11.18 9.99 -11.18
CA VAL A 221 -11.45 10.53 -12.52
C VAL A 221 -12.91 10.91 -12.63
N ASN A 222 -13.18 12.12 -13.07
CA ASN A 222 -14.53 12.61 -13.34
C ASN A 222 -14.98 12.26 -14.76
N GLY A 223 -16.30 12.24 -14.99
CA GLY A 223 -16.87 11.92 -16.30
C GLY A 223 -16.48 12.86 -17.45
N ASP A 224 -15.88 14.01 -17.16
CA ASP A 224 -15.35 14.96 -18.14
C ASP A 224 -13.85 14.76 -18.42
N GLY A 225 -13.23 13.70 -17.85
CA GLY A 225 -11.81 13.41 -17.98
C GLY A 225 -10.90 14.31 -17.12
N SER A 226 -11.44 15.19 -16.28
CA SER A 226 -10.64 15.79 -15.22
C SER A 226 -10.30 14.79 -14.14
N SER A 227 -9.15 14.94 -13.50
CA SER A 227 -8.75 14.01 -12.45
C SER A 227 -8.18 14.72 -11.24
N ARG A 228 -8.25 14.01 -10.11
CA ARG A 228 -7.60 14.39 -8.86
C ARG A 228 -6.79 13.21 -8.37
N ASN A 229 -5.53 13.48 -8.06
CA ASN A 229 -4.59 12.48 -7.57
C ASN A 229 -4.09 12.88 -6.19
N SER A 230 -4.09 11.94 -5.26
CA SER A 230 -3.53 12.10 -3.91
C SER A 230 -2.30 11.22 -3.79
N LEU A 231 -1.12 11.84 -3.68
CA LEU A 231 0.16 11.14 -3.55
C LEU A 231 0.60 11.09 -2.10
N GLU A 232 0.72 9.91 -1.54
CA GLU A 232 1.32 9.73 -0.22
C GLU A 232 2.85 9.78 -0.29
N PHE A 233 3.49 10.48 0.67
CA PHE A 233 4.95 10.61 0.70
C PHE A 233 5.55 10.59 2.10
N LEU A 234 6.79 10.10 2.20
CA LEU A 234 7.57 9.98 3.45
C LEU A 234 8.62 11.08 3.60
N LYS A 235 9.32 11.05 4.73
CA LYS A 235 10.51 11.85 5.08
C LYS A 235 10.25 13.34 5.26
N ALA A 236 8.99 13.76 5.28
CA ALA A 236 8.59 15.13 5.57
C ALA A 236 7.68 15.19 6.80
N ASN A 237 7.54 16.34 7.37
CA ASN A 237 6.68 16.60 8.52
C ASN A 237 6.11 18.03 8.49
N LYS A 238 5.34 18.40 9.50
CA LYS A 238 4.71 19.73 9.62
C LYS A 238 5.69 20.91 9.63
N ASP A 239 6.97 20.67 9.93
CA ASP A 239 8.02 21.70 10.01
C ASP A 239 8.81 21.85 8.70
N THR A 240 8.49 21.01 7.67
CA THR A 240 9.03 21.14 6.31
C THR A 240 8.66 22.50 5.74
N LYS A 241 9.66 23.23 5.25
CA LYS A 241 9.53 24.64 4.83
C LYS A 241 9.40 24.82 3.33
N GLN A 242 9.87 23.83 2.57
CA GLN A 242 9.96 23.92 1.13
C GLN A 242 9.73 22.55 0.49
N LEU A 243 9.07 22.56 -0.67
CA LEU A 243 9.01 21.41 -1.57
C LEU A 243 9.60 21.81 -2.92
N LYS A 244 10.51 20.98 -3.44
CA LYS A 244 11.12 21.14 -4.76
C LYS A 244 10.68 19.96 -5.63
N PHE A 245 10.04 20.25 -6.75
CA PHE A 245 9.56 19.30 -7.74
C PHE A 245 10.55 19.27 -8.90
N VAL A 246 11.22 18.14 -9.06
CA VAL A 246 12.22 17.91 -10.12
C VAL A 246 11.62 16.99 -11.16
N PRO A 247 11.41 17.45 -12.42
CA PRO A 247 10.84 16.60 -13.45
C PRO A 247 11.66 15.33 -13.70
N VAL A 248 10.97 14.20 -13.87
CA VAL A 248 11.56 12.91 -14.24
C VAL A 248 11.28 12.65 -15.72
N LYS A 249 12.32 12.34 -16.47
CA LYS A 249 12.22 11.93 -17.89
C LYS A 249 12.55 10.45 -17.99
N TYR A 250 11.62 9.67 -18.49
CA TYR A 250 11.80 8.25 -18.74
C TYR A 250 12.27 7.99 -20.15
N SER A 251 13.26 7.13 -20.33
CA SER A 251 13.68 6.59 -21.61
C SER A 251 13.34 5.10 -21.65
N TYR A 252 12.42 4.71 -22.50
CA TYR A 252 11.94 3.31 -22.60
C TYR A 252 12.96 2.34 -23.23
N ASN A 253 14.21 2.40 -22.81
CA ASN A 253 15.20 1.42 -23.26
C ASN A 253 15.31 0.32 -22.20
N THR A 254 14.62 -0.80 -22.41
CA THR A 254 14.58 -1.96 -21.49
C THR A 254 15.87 -2.79 -21.49
N GLU A 255 16.86 -2.46 -22.32
CA GLU A 255 18.12 -3.21 -22.44
C GLU A 255 19.13 -2.86 -21.33
N ASP A 256 18.89 -1.81 -20.55
CA ASP A 256 19.83 -1.30 -19.54
C ASP A 256 19.47 -1.69 -18.09
N CYS A 257 18.95 -2.89 -17.86
CA CYS A 257 18.63 -3.40 -16.54
C CYS A 257 19.71 -4.38 -16.05
N ASP A 258 20.76 -3.86 -15.43
CA ASP A 258 21.76 -4.68 -14.75
C ASP A 258 21.32 -5.01 -13.32
N THR A 259 21.67 -6.20 -12.85
CA THR A 259 21.50 -6.57 -11.46
C THR A 259 22.82 -6.50 -10.71
N ILE A 260 22.87 -5.71 -9.65
CA ILE A 260 24.05 -5.58 -8.80
C ILE A 260 23.91 -6.59 -7.66
N PHE A 261 24.85 -7.54 -7.54
CA PHE A 261 24.84 -8.55 -6.50
C PHE A 261 25.89 -8.27 -5.43
N ASN A 262 25.50 -8.46 -4.16
CA ASN A 262 26.39 -8.47 -3.00
C ASN A 262 26.15 -9.73 -2.16
N SER A 263 27.19 -10.19 -1.46
CA SER A 263 27.04 -11.29 -0.48
C SER A 263 26.23 -10.81 0.72
N VAL A 264 25.34 -11.68 1.21
CA VAL A 264 24.58 -11.41 2.44
C VAL A 264 25.42 -11.74 3.69
N GLY A 265 25.04 -11.17 4.85
CA GLY A 265 25.62 -11.50 6.15
C GLY A 265 26.39 -10.37 6.84
N THR A 266 26.74 -9.29 6.12
CA THR A 266 27.30 -8.07 6.74
C THR A 266 26.49 -6.87 6.32
N TYR A 267 25.93 -6.13 7.28
CA TYR A 267 25.04 -5.00 7.03
C TYR A 267 25.65 -3.72 7.58
N PRO A 268 25.31 -2.53 6.97
CA PRO A 268 24.44 -2.36 5.81
C PRO A 268 25.08 -2.78 4.48
N ILE A 269 24.24 -3.18 3.50
CA ILE A 269 24.65 -3.41 2.11
C ILE A 269 24.08 -2.26 1.27
N GLU A 270 24.94 -1.56 0.54
CA GLU A 270 24.54 -0.44 -0.31
C GLU A 270 24.47 -0.86 -1.79
N TYR A 271 23.38 -0.49 -2.45
CA TYR A 271 23.16 -0.66 -3.90
C TYR A 271 22.95 0.71 -4.53
N LYS A 272 23.93 1.16 -5.30
CA LYS A 272 23.80 2.41 -6.06
C LYS A 272 22.91 2.17 -7.28
N ILE A 273 21.68 2.71 -7.25
CA ILE A 273 20.72 2.52 -8.35
C ILE A 273 21.10 3.39 -9.54
N LYS A 274 21.36 4.67 -9.28
CA LYS A 274 21.89 5.64 -10.24
C LYS A 274 22.62 6.74 -9.45
N ASP A 275 23.11 7.79 -10.14
CA ASP A 275 23.74 8.92 -9.46
C ASP A 275 22.80 9.68 -8.53
N TYR A 276 21.50 9.42 -8.60
CA TYR A 276 20.47 10.12 -7.85
C TYR A 276 19.99 9.39 -6.59
N GLY A 277 20.28 8.09 -6.47
CA GLY A 277 19.80 7.34 -5.31
C GLY A 277 20.41 5.97 -5.14
N LYS A 278 20.25 5.45 -3.94
CA LYS A 278 20.70 4.12 -3.53
C LYS A 278 19.68 3.44 -2.62
N VAL A 279 19.71 2.12 -2.64
CA VAL A 279 18.99 1.25 -1.70
C VAL A 279 19.99 0.76 -0.67
N ILE A 280 19.65 0.85 0.60
CA ILE A 280 20.51 0.45 1.72
C ILE A 280 19.78 -0.63 2.51
N VAL A 281 20.24 -1.88 2.37
CA VAL A 281 19.70 -3.03 3.09
C VAL A 281 20.33 -3.09 4.47
N THR A 282 19.49 -3.09 5.50
CA THR A 282 19.92 -3.04 6.91
C THR A 282 19.83 -4.40 7.60
N GLY A 283 19.11 -5.34 7.04
CA GLY A 283 18.96 -6.67 7.59
C GLY A 283 18.19 -7.61 6.68
N ILE A 284 18.38 -8.91 6.91
CA ILE A 284 17.60 -9.97 6.26
C ILE A 284 17.23 -10.99 7.33
N ARG A 285 15.96 -11.33 7.42
CA ARG A 285 15.43 -12.39 8.28
C ARG A 285 14.91 -13.52 7.41
N ILE A 286 15.26 -14.75 7.75
CA ILE A 286 14.82 -15.94 7.03
C ILE A 286 14.15 -16.86 8.03
N THR A 287 12.89 -17.16 7.78
CA THR A 287 12.06 -18.11 8.53
C THR A 287 11.57 -19.21 7.59
N ASP A 288 10.80 -20.17 8.10
CA ASP A 288 10.20 -21.20 7.29
C ASP A 288 9.17 -20.56 6.33
N GLY A 289 9.43 -20.67 5.04
CA GLY A 289 8.54 -20.13 3.99
C GLY A 289 8.60 -18.62 3.77
N GLU A 290 9.51 -17.87 4.44
CA GLU A 290 9.52 -16.42 4.34
C GLU A 290 10.94 -15.83 4.41
N ILE A 291 11.17 -14.79 3.61
CA ILE A 291 12.38 -13.96 3.64
C ILE A 291 11.96 -12.48 3.73
N ASP A 292 12.34 -11.83 4.81
CA ASP A 292 12.17 -10.38 5.00
C ASP A 292 13.49 -9.65 4.72
N ILE A 293 13.43 -8.59 3.93
CA ILE A 293 14.56 -7.72 3.61
C ILE A 293 14.23 -6.32 4.11
N ASP A 294 14.90 -5.89 5.18
CA ASP A 294 14.74 -4.54 5.72
C ASP A 294 15.67 -3.57 4.99
N TYR A 295 15.13 -2.45 4.51
CA TYR A 295 15.89 -1.47 3.75
C TYR A 295 15.33 -0.04 3.89
N TYR A 296 16.11 0.94 3.46
CA TYR A 296 15.64 2.30 3.22
C TYR A 296 16.22 2.83 1.90
N LYS A 297 15.58 3.86 1.36
CA LYS A 297 15.99 4.57 0.15
C LYS A 297 16.75 5.83 0.57
N ASP A 298 17.88 6.12 -0.07
CA ASP A 298 18.63 7.37 0.10
C ASP A 298 18.79 8.03 -1.27
N GLY A 299 18.24 9.24 -1.44
CA GLY A 299 18.03 9.87 -2.73
C GLY A 299 16.86 9.30 -3.51
N PHE A 300 16.78 9.61 -4.80
CA PHE A 300 15.65 9.25 -5.65
C PHE A 300 15.75 7.80 -6.16
N VAL A 301 14.82 6.98 -5.70
CA VAL A 301 14.59 5.60 -6.16
C VAL A 301 13.11 5.50 -6.55
N PRO A 302 12.77 5.57 -7.86
CA PRO A 302 11.40 5.80 -8.33
C PRO A 302 10.45 4.63 -8.08
N TYR A 303 10.98 3.43 -7.88
CA TYR A 303 10.20 2.21 -7.71
C TYR A 303 10.60 1.48 -6.44
N ASP A 304 9.79 0.52 -6.05
CA ASP A 304 10.22 -0.46 -5.07
C ASP A 304 11.34 -1.31 -5.68
N PRO A 305 12.42 -1.55 -4.92
CA PRO A 305 13.55 -2.31 -5.42
C PRO A 305 13.11 -3.73 -5.79
N ALA A 306 13.38 -4.15 -7.01
CA ALA A 306 13.25 -5.54 -7.38
C ALA A 306 14.48 -6.31 -6.84
N PHE A 307 14.26 -7.07 -5.78
CA PHE A 307 15.30 -7.90 -5.20
C PHE A 307 15.41 -9.25 -5.92
N VAL A 308 16.64 -9.71 -6.13
CA VAL A 308 16.94 -11.01 -6.73
C VAL A 308 17.77 -11.83 -5.74
N LEU A 309 17.28 -13.01 -5.43
CA LEU A 309 17.91 -13.93 -4.46
C LEU A 309 18.70 -14.99 -5.22
N GLN A 310 20.01 -15.12 -4.96
CA GLN A 310 20.88 -16.11 -5.63
C GLN A 310 21.76 -16.88 -4.65
N ASN A 311 22.20 -18.06 -5.07
CA ASN A 311 23.27 -18.81 -4.44
C ASN A 311 24.66 -18.38 -4.99
N ASP A 312 25.72 -18.99 -4.45
CA ASP A 312 27.10 -18.70 -4.88
C ASP A 312 27.38 -19.07 -6.34
N ASN A 313 26.62 -20.01 -6.90
CA ASN A 313 26.76 -20.43 -8.32
C ASN A 313 26.04 -19.47 -9.28
N GLY A 314 25.35 -18.46 -8.79
CA GLY A 314 24.57 -17.51 -9.61
C GLY A 314 23.20 -18.06 -10.03
N GLU A 315 22.72 -19.11 -9.38
CA GLU A 315 21.38 -19.64 -9.61
C GLU A 315 20.38 -18.92 -8.71
N ASN A 316 19.28 -18.48 -9.31
CA ASN A 316 18.19 -17.85 -8.55
C ASN A 316 17.62 -18.86 -7.54
N ALA A 317 17.32 -18.38 -6.34
CA ALA A 317 16.64 -19.18 -5.35
C ALA A 317 15.30 -19.69 -5.93
N LYS A 318 15.19 -21.01 -5.99
CA LYS A 318 13.98 -21.70 -6.46
C LYS A 318 13.46 -22.56 -5.33
N PRO A 319 12.47 -22.10 -4.59
CA PRO A 319 11.92 -22.87 -3.47
C PRO A 319 11.13 -24.12 -3.89
N GLY A 320 11.26 -24.57 -5.13
CA GLY A 320 10.66 -25.79 -5.69
C GLY A 320 9.86 -25.54 -6.97
N ASP A 321 9.63 -26.57 -7.78
CA ASP A 321 9.01 -26.45 -9.11
C ASP A 321 7.52 -26.05 -9.11
N LYS A 322 6.87 -25.97 -7.95
CA LYS A 322 5.44 -25.66 -7.78
C LYS A 322 5.17 -24.43 -6.89
N PHE A 323 6.16 -23.58 -6.65
CA PHE A 323 6.02 -22.43 -5.76
C PHE A 323 5.77 -21.13 -6.52
N SER A 324 4.83 -20.35 -6.03
CA SER A 324 4.78 -18.91 -6.31
C SER A 324 5.48 -18.19 -5.15
N SER A 325 6.30 -17.18 -5.46
CA SER A 325 6.72 -16.19 -4.47
C SER A 325 5.84 -14.96 -4.63
N THR A 326 5.21 -14.54 -3.55
CA THR A 326 4.49 -13.26 -3.51
C THR A 326 5.37 -12.26 -2.79
N LEU A 327 5.55 -11.08 -3.40
CA LEU A 327 6.28 -9.98 -2.82
C LEU A 327 5.31 -8.96 -2.22
N TYR A 328 5.52 -8.64 -0.96
CA TYR A 328 4.86 -7.53 -0.28
C TYR A 328 5.89 -6.51 0.18
N THR A 329 5.53 -5.23 0.20
CA THR A 329 6.38 -4.18 0.76
C THR A 329 5.63 -3.48 1.89
N ASP A 330 6.13 -3.64 3.11
CA ASP A 330 5.63 -2.93 4.29
C ASP A 330 6.41 -1.64 4.50
N VAL A 331 5.73 -0.59 4.93
CA VAL A 331 6.30 0.74 5.21
C VAL A 331 6.29 1.02 6.70
N ASN A 332 7.45 1.36 7.25
CA ASN A 332 7.57 1.88 8.61
C ASN A 332 7.62 3.41 8.58
N TYR A 333 6.53 4.06 8.92
CA TYR A 333 6.37 5.52 8.91
C TYR A 333 7.20 6.24 9.97
N GLU A 334 7.57 5.57 11.08
CA GLU A 334 8.39 6.17 12.14
C GLU A 334 9.85 6.29 11.73
N THR A 335 10.35 5.26 11.04
CA THR A 335 11.77 5.17 10.65
C THR A 335 12.01 5.51 9.19
N ASN A 336 10.95 5.74 8.40
CA ASN A 336 10.99 5.91 6.94
C ASN A 336 11.74 4.78 6.24
N SER A 337 11.49 3.55 6.67
CA SER A 337 12.11 2.34 6.15
C SER A 337 11.07 1.36 5.62
N TYR A 338 11.54 0.34 4.94
CA TYR A 338 10.72 -0.63 4.24
C TYR A 338 11.13 -2.04 4.63
N THR A 339 10.18 -2.97 4.55
CA THR A 339 10.45 -4.41 4.58
C THR A 339 9.86 -5.05 3.32
N ALA A 340 10.71 -5.53 2.43
CA ALA A 340 10.30 -6.39 1.32
C ALA A 340 10.18 -7.82 1.82
N ARG A 341 8.99 -8.40 1.76
CA ARG A 341 8.69 -9.74 2.26
C ARG A 341 8.41 -10.68 1.10
N TYR A 342 9.19 -11.74 1.00
CA TYR A 342 8.97 -12.84 0.08
C TYR A 342 8.32 -13.99 0.82
N VAL A 343 7.12 -14.37 0.40
CA VAL A 343 6.38 -15.51 0.95
C VAL A 343 6.38 -16.61 -0.10
N PHE A 344 6.82 -17.80 0.29
CA PHE A 344 6.91 -18.99 -0.55
C PHE A 344 5.76 -19.93 -0.23
N GLU A 345 4.79 -20.01 -1.12
CA GLU A 345 3.59 -20.82 -0.96
C GLU A 345 3.50 -21.86 -2.07
N ALA A 346 2.94 -23.02 -1.75
CA ALA A 346 2.60 -24.06 -2.72
C ALA A 346 1.15 -24.47 -2.60
N TYR A 347 0.53 -24.72 -3.73
CA TYR A 347 -0.87 -25.16 -3.82
C TYR A 347 -0.95 -26.51 -4.53
N ASP A 348 -1.91 -27.33 -4.14
CA ASP A 348 -2.26 -28.54 -4.90
C ASP A 348 -3.06 -28.16 -6.17
N ASP A 349 -3.39 -29.17 -6.98
CA ASP A 349 -4.11 -28.99 -8.23
C ASP A 349 -5.58 -28.48 -8.01
N ASN A 350 -6.07 -28.45 -6.77
CA ASN A 350 -7.37 -27.95 -6.37
C ASN A 350 -7.29 -26.56 -5.73
N GLY A 351 -6.11 -25.94 -5.71
CA GLY A 351 -5.89 -24.63 -5.09
C GLY A 351 -5.77 -24.67 -3.57
N LYS A 352 -5.62 -25.85 -2.95
CA LYS A 352 -5.41 -25.97 -1.51
C LYS A 352 -3.96 -25.75 -1.15
N LEU A 353 -3.70 -24.92 -0.13
CA LEU A 353 -2.37 -24.68 0.39
C LEU A 353 -1.73 -25.99 0.88
N LEU A 354 -0.52 -26.22 0.44
CA LEU A 354 0.31 -27.34 0.88
C LEU A 354 1.18 -26.92 2.07
N PRO A 355 1.62 -27.87 2.91
CA PRO A 355 2.61 -27.60 3.94
C PRO A 355 3.88 -27.04 3.34
N ILE A 356 4.59 -26.16 4.08
CA ILE A 356 5.88 -25.61 3.66
C ILE A 356 6.86 -26.79 3.41
N PRO A 357 7.40 -26.90 2.20
CA PRO A 357 8.29 -28.01 1.87
C PRO A 357 9.67 -27.82 2.50
N GLU A 358 10.41 -28.92 2.58
CA GLU A 358 11.78 -28.90 3.12
C GLU A 358 12.71 -27.92 2.40
N SER A 359 12.50 -27.68 1.08
CA SER A 359 13.27 -26.70 0.30
C SER A 359 13.00 -25.25 0.68
N SER A 360 11.86 -24.96 1.33
CA SER A 360 11.48 -23.62 1.82
C SER A 360 11.62 -23.49 3.33
N LYS A 361 12.16 -24.49 4.03
CA LYS A 361 12.56 -24.37 5.43
C LYS A 361 13.72 -23.37 5.58
N ALA A 362 13.78 -22.65 6.70
CA ALA A 362 14.76 -21.60 6.94
C ALA A 362 16.20 -22.02 6.65
N ASP A 363 16.61 -23.21 7.04
CA ASP A 363 17.98 -23.69 6.83
C ASP A 363 18.26 -24.02 5.35
N ALA A 364 17.27 -24.50 4.60
CA ALA A 364 17.38 -24.73 3.16
C ALA A 364 17.40 -23.39 2.39
N LEU A 365 16.58 -22.44 2.79
CA LEU A 365 16.58 -21.09 2.21
C LEU A 365 17.91 -20.37 2.44
N LYS A 366 18.50 -20.44 3.65
CA LYS A 366 19.82 -19.88 3.95
C LYS A 366 20.94 -20.47 3.09
N GLN A 367 20.85 -21.74 2.73
CA GLN A 367 21.83 -22.40 1.84
C GLN A 367 21.65 -21.98 0.38
N GLN A 368 20.42 -21.75 -0.05
CA GLN A 368 20.10 -21.31 -1.41
C GLN A 368 20.32 -19.82 -1.61
N PHE A 369 20.37 -19.05 -0.52
CA PHE A 369 20.39 -17.60 -0.54
C PHE A 369 21.66 -17.05 0.12
N THR A 370 22.71 -16.86 -0.68
CA THR A 370 24.00 -16.31 -0.22
C THR A 370 24.31 -14.95 -0.83
N LYS A 371 23.56 -14.53 -1.87
CA LYS A 371 23.68 -13.25 -2.53
C LYS A 371 22.32 -12.57 -2.68
N LEU A 372 22.31 -11.27 -2.44
CA LEU A 372 21.20 -10.39 -2.74
C LEU A 372 21.57 -9.51 -3.92
N GLY A 373 20.73 -9.51 -4.95
CA GLY A 373 20.80 -8.60 -6.08
C GLY A 373 19.71 -7.53 -5.98
N VAL A 374 20.01 -6.34 -6.50
CA VAL A 374 19.02 -5.30 -6.76
C VAL A 374 19.07 -4.98 -8.24
N VAL A 375 17.92 -5.04 -8.91
CA VAL A 375 17.81 -4.67 -10.32
C VAL A 375 17.98 -3.17 -10.45
N LYS A 376 19.00 -2.76 -11.19
CA LYS A 376 19.27 -1.36 -11.48
C LYS A 376 18.46 -0.95 -12.70
N THR A 377 17.62 0.07 -12.55
CA THR A 377 16.80 0.60 -13.65
C THR A 377 17.37 1.93 -14.10
N ASP A 378 17.98 1.98 -15.29
CA ASP A 378 18.70 3.17 -15.80
C ASP A 378 17.87 4.03 -16.78
N TYR A 379 16.58 3.77 -16.93
CA TYR A 379 15.73 4.40 -17.93
C TYR A 379 15.09 5.74 -17.50
N TYR A 380 15.66 6.43 -16.51
CA TYR A 380 15.16 7.74 -16.09
C TYR A 380 16.30 8.76 -15.89
N THR A 381 15.98 10.04 -16.03
CA THR A 381 16.85 11.17 -15.69
C THR A 381 16.09 12.24 -14.95
N LEU A 382 16.76 12.92 -14.00
CA LEU A 382 16.21 14.07 -13.29
C LEU A 382 16.62 15.37 -13.98
N ASP A 383 15.63 16.22 -14.27
CA ASP A 383 15.84 17.53 -14.90
C ASP A 383 15.87 18.63 -13.81
N PHE A 384 17.02 18.78 -13.14
CA PHE A 384 17.19 19.78 -12.09
C PHE A 384 17.12 21.22 -12.62
N ASP A 385 17.43 21.46 -13.90
CA ASP A 385 17.37 22.78 -14.51
C ASP A 385 15.92 23.27 -14.68
N SER A 386 14.98 22.35 -14.84
CA SER A 386 13.54 22.65 -14.90
C SER A 386 12.81 22.49 -13.56
N ALA A 387 13.55 22.29 -12.48
CA ALA A 387 12.95 22.12 -11.15
C ALA A 387 12.20 23.38 -10.70
N VAL A 388 11.06 23.18 -10.07
CA VAL A 388 10.30 24.27 -9.45
C VAL A 388 10.21 24.08 -7.94
N THR A 389 10.25 25.18 -7.23
CA THR A 389 10.28 25.17 -5.77
C THR A 389 9.14 26.01 -5.21
N VAL A 390 8.48 25.50 -4.19
CA VAL A 390 7.47 26.22 -3.43
C VAL A 390 7.83 26.32 -1.95
N ASN A 391 7.72 27.51 -1.39
CA ASN A 391 7.86 27.72 0.05
C ASN A 391 6.52 27.45 0.74
N LEU A 392 6.55 26.57 1.72
CA LEU A 392 5.40 26.24 2.56
C LEU A 392 5.26 27.28 3.68
N LYS A 393 4.31 28.21 3.53
CA LYS A 393 4.06 29.27 4.52
C LYS A 393 3.23 28.80 5.69
#